data_4aa235b02a1b0a24d76150e47ee423c1
#
_entry.id   4aa235b02a1b0a24d76150e47ee423c1
#
_cell.length_a   1.000
_cell.length_b   1.000
_cell.length_c   1.000
_cell.angle_alpha   90.00
_cell.angle_beta   90.00
_cell.angle_gamma   90.00
#
_symmetry.space_group_name_H-M   'P 1'
#
loop_
_entity.id
_entity.type
_entity.pdbx_description
1 polymer ?
#
loop_
_entity_poly.entity_id
_entity_poly.type
_entity_poly.pdbx_seq_one_letter_code
_entity_poly.pdbx_strand_id
1 'polypeptide(L)'
;MMLQTASTQAQDIWEFSPYDVRIWIATGGSSLLGPNATSQLRESIHDRCETVIRSPWDTKVEAAPEEFAAEMLTRLDAIPAADVVASSREVALADKLFLVGVYATADNTRIQVRELDCRSREFGNVVERQMTDPTQVAQQTFATIVAAFRPIAKVESTKDRDRQATMRIRAGGLVTTPSSPIMIEPGAILQPYVRNNDRNGEPSAKLGIQKLPWTYCTVSQREETLITCQIQSGTRVPVSGRPNQRIQRFAVLAPINPGTTTLTLQSTAKRAEPLSGYDVYAKDPITDKQELLGRTDWRGTMEIPMSENPLRLVYVRNGSQLLARLPVIPGLEKTRTVQITSDDQRLQVEGMLSGMQSWIMDVVANRELVKTRFHKRLDETKIPDAKKLLDEYLAIDSRDDIERVLNLEQARQKSEYPIVQKKIDKLFDTTRGLLTKHVPSRSEE
;
A
#
# COMPACT_ATOMS: atom_id res chain seq x y z
N MET A 1 -43.90 1.22 4.29
CA MET A 1 -43.21 2.17 3.41
C MET A 1 -42.97 3.46 4.21
N MET A 2 -41.93 3.48 5.11
CA MET A 2 -41.52 4.68 5.85
C MET A 2 -40.28 4.31 6.71
N LEU A 3 -39.06 4.35 6.14
CA LEU A 3 -37.82 4.27 6.92
C LEU A 3 -36.56 4.56 6.03
N GLN A 4 -36.71 5.53 5.09
CA GLN A 4 -35.56 5.94 4.24
C GLN A 4 -35.11 7.41 4.40
N THR A 5 -35.74 8.21 5.25
CA THR A 5 -35.49 9.66 5.29
C THR A 5 -34.41 10.13 6.27
N ALA A 6 -33.93 9.28 7.20
CA ALA A 6 -32.96 9.71 8.20
C ALA A 6 -31.49 9.66 7.74
N SER A 7 -31.17 8.94 6.65
CA SER A 7 -29.79 8.86 6.16
C SER A 7 -29.42 9.98 5.18
N THR A 8 -30.41 10.58 4.52
CA THR A 8 -30.21 11.63 3.51
C THR A 8 -29.74 12.96 4.12
N GLN A 9 -30.28 13.37 5.27
CA GLN A 9 -29.91 14.64 5.90
C GLN A 9 -28.45 14.71 6.39
N ALA A 10 -27.88 13.60 6.86
CA ALA A 10 -26.47 13.59 7.30
C ALA A 10 -25.47 13.58 6.12
N GLN A 11 -25.93 13.19 4.92
CA GLN A 11 -25.14 13.21 3.68
C GLN A 11 -25.06 14.60 3.08
N ASP A 12 -26.15 15.34 3.09
CA ASP A 12 -26.22 16.70 2.58
C ASP A 12 -25.28 17.67 3.31
N ILE A 13 -25.11 17.50 4.63
CA ILE A 13 -24.23 18.36 5.43
C ILE A 13 -22.75 18.26 4.97
N TRP A 14 -22.24 17.05 4.66
CA TRP A 14 -20.84 16.88 4.25
C TRP A 14 -20.54 17.54 2.90
N GLU A 15 -21.43 17.39 1.96
CA GLU A 15 -21.30 17.91 0.61
C GLU A 15 -21.38 19.44 0.56
N PHE A 16 -22.16 20.05 1.45
CA PHE A 16 -22.34 21.51 1.55
C PHE A 16 -21.58 22.15 2.70
N SER A 17 -20.72 21.39 3.42
CA SER A 17 -19.87 21.94 4.47
C SER A 17 -18.54 22.44 3.89
N PRO A 18 -18.23 23.72 3.95
CA PRO A 18 -16.95 24.24 3.49
C PRO A 18 -15.78 23.61 4.29
N TYR A 19 -14.59 23.68 3.72
CA TYR A 19 -13.37 23.38 4.46
C TYR A 19 -13.02 24.55 5.38
N ASP A 20 -12.78 24.28 6.67
CA ASP A 20 -12.08 25.24 7.56
C ASP A 20 -10.60 25.21 7.20
N VAL A 21 -10.13 26.28 6.52
CA VAL A 21 -8.79 26.39 5.96
C VAL A 21 -8.00 27.46 6.71
N ARG A 22 -6.88 27.05 7.32
CA ARG A 22 -5.93 27.95 7.97
C ARG A 22 -4.70 28.10 7.07
N ILE A 23 -4.17 29.30 6.97
CA ILE A 23 -2.97 29.59 6.18
C ILE A 23 -2.02 30.40 7.06
N TRP A 24 -0.88 29.80 7.41
CA TRP A 24 0.20 30.47 8.11
C TRP A 24 1.27 30.90 7.12
N ILE A 25 1.63 32.18 7.12
CA ILE A 25 2.62 32.75 6.20
C ILE A 25 3.83 33.24 6.99
N ALA A 26 4.99 32.67 6.66
CA ALA A 26 6.30 33.17 7.09
C ALA A 26 6.99 33.84 5.89
N THR A 27 7.56 35.02 6.11
CA THR A 27 8.31 35.77 5.10
C THR A 27 9.71 36.08 5.61
N GLY A 28 10.70 36.08 4.72
CA GLY A 28 12.08 36.34 5.08
C GLY A 28 12.96 36.73 3.89
N GLY A 29 14.19 37.13 4.22
CA GLY A 29 15.21 37.49 3.23
C GLY A 29 15.29 39.00 2.98
N SER A 30 14.96 39.44 1.80
CA SER A 30 15.10 40.84 1.35
C SER A 30 14.09 41.79 2.01
N SER A 31 14.45 43.11 2.08
CA SER A 31 13.56 44.21 2.49
C SER A 31 12.28 44.31 1.62
N LEU A 32 12.24 43.66 0.48
CA LEU A 32 11.03 43.54 -0.39
C LEU A 32 9.87 42.83 0.32
N LEU A 33 10.15 42.03 1.36
CA LEU A 33 9.17 41.35 2.19
C LEU A 33 9.14 41.90 3.63
N GLY A 34 9.27 43.20 3.78
CA GLY A 34 9.08 43.88 5.07
C GLY A 34 7.65 43.75 5.62
N PRO A 35 7.38 44.18 6.85
CA PRO A 35 6.10 44.00 7.56
C PRO A 35 4.87 44.40 6.75
N ASN A 36 4.93 45.54 6.03
CA ASN A 36 3.83 46.04 5.21
C ASN A 36 3.58 45.13 3.99
N ALA A 37 4.63 44.66 3.30
CA ALA A 37 4.51 43.77 2.19
C ALA A 37 3.97 42.41 2.62
N THR A 38 4.35 41.92 3.80
CA THR A 38 3.81 40.69 4.39
C THR A 38 2.32 40.81 4.72
N SER A 39 1.88 41.98 5.24
CA SER A 39 0.45 42.21 5.49
C SER A 39 -0.34 42.26 4.17
N GLN A 40 0.16 42.98 3.17
CA GLN A 40 -0.44 43.03 1.83
C GLN A 40 -0.50 41.64 1.18
N LEU A 41 0.53 40.82 1.33
CA LEU A 41 0.53 39.45 0.86
C LEU A 41 -0.60 38.63 1.51
N ARG A 42 -0.77 38.72 2.84
CA ARG A 42 -1.84 38.00 3.54
C ARG A 42 -3.22 38.44 3.08
N GLU A 43 -3.47 39.73 2.97
CA GLU A 43 -4.72 40.29 2.44
C GLU A 43 -4.98 39.81 1.02
N SER A 44 -3.98 39.90 0.14
CA SER A 44 -4.10 39.44 -1.24
C SER A 44 -4.38 37.92 -1.35
N ILE A 45 -3.82 37.10 -0.48
CA ILE A 45 -4.12 35.66 -0.44
C ILE A 45 -5.54 35.42 0.05
N HIS A 46 -5.99 36.12 1.08
CA HIS A 46 -7.36 36.04 1.58
C HIS A 46 -8.37 36.41 0.48
N ASP A 47 -8.20 37.57 -0.18
CA ASP A 47 -9.06 38.03 -1.26
C ASP A 47 -9.13 37.03 -2.44
N ARG A 48 -7.99 36.39 -2.75
CA ARG A 48 -7.96 35.34 -3.80
C ARG A 48 -8.69 34.09 -3.37
N CYS A 49 -8.64 33.67 -2.11
CA CYS A 49 -9.43 32.57 -1.60
C CYS A 49 -10.94 32.88 -1.75
N GLU A 50 -11.37 34.09 -1.35
CA GLU A 50 -12.76 34.51 -1.44
C GLU A 50 -13.27 34.70 -2.88
N THR A 51 -12.40 35.11 -3.80
CA THR A 51 -12.81 35.40 -5.18
C THR A 51 -12.68 34.21 -6.14
N VAL A 52 -11.68 33.36 -5.94
CA VAL A 52 -11.36 32.23 -6.85
C VAL A 52 -11.95 30.93 -6.34
N ILE A 53 -11.72 30.57 -5.07
CA ILE A 53 -12.25 29.32 -4.49
C ILE A 53 -13.69 29.51 -3.99
N ARG A 54 -13.96 30.64 -3.35
CA ARG A 54 -15.29 31.04 -2.85
C ARG A 54 -15.82 30.10 -1.74
N SER A 55 -17.10 29.79 -1.79
CA SER A 55 -17.84 29.03 -0.78
C SER A 55 -17.22 27.68 -0.33
N PRO A 56 -16.45 26.94 -1.14
CA PRO A 56 -15.83 25.71 -0.69
C PRO A 56 -14.80 25.86 0.42
N TRP A 57 -14.17 27.03 0.58
CA TRP A 57 -13.21 27.31 1.65
C TRP A 57 -13.71 28.43 2.56
N ASP A 58 -13.71 28.18 3.86
CA ASP A 58 -13.78 29.20 4.92
C ASP A 58 -12.34 29.44 5.38
N THR A 59 -11.77 30.61 5.00
CA THR A 59 -10.34 30.81 5.02
C THR A 59 -9.91 31.83 6.05
N LYS A 60 -8.90 31.51 6.87
CA LYS A 60 -8.23 32.42 7.78
C LYS A 60 -6.73 32.47 7.47
N VAL A 61 -6.23 33.66 7.12
CA VAL A 61 -4.83 33.89 6.76
C VAL A 61 -4.13 34.65 7.86
N GLU A 62 -3.08 34.06 8.45
CA GLU A 62 -2.39 34.56 9.63
C GLU A 62 -0.87 34.58 9.42
N ALA A 63 -0.17 35.38 10.24
CA ALA A 63 1.28 35.22 10.34
C ALA A 63 1.62 33.88 10.95
N ALA A 64 2.69 33.26 10.51
CA ALA A 64 3.18 32.02 11.13
C ALA A 64 3.56 32.31 12.61
N PRO A 65 3.26 31.40 13.55
CA PRO A 65 3.78 31.46 14.89
C PRO A 65 5.31 31.57 14.90
N GLU A 66 5.87 32.35 15.83
CA GLU A 66 7.32 32.59 15.88
C GLU A 66 8.14 31.30 15.97
N GLU A 67 7.62 30.29 16.68
CA GLU A 67 8.25 28.99 16.86
C GLU A 67 8.45 28.20 15.56
N PHE A 68 7.59 28.41 14.56
CA PHE A 68 7.67 27.71 13.26
C PHE A 68 8.23 28.58 12.13
N ALA A 69 8.22 29.91 12.28
CA ALA A 69 8.53 30.85 11.20
C ALA A 69 9.91 30.60 10.55
N ALA A 70 10.94 30.35 11.35
CA ALA A 70 12.30 30.11 10.86
C ALA A 70 12.40 28.76 10.12
N GLU A 71 11.76 27.71 10.63
CA GLU A 71 11.75 26.40 10.00
C GLU A 71 10.93 26.39 8.70
N MET A 72 9.82 27.13 8.66
CA MET A 72 9.00 27.30 7.45
C MET A 72 9.78 27.94 6.29
N LEU A 73 10.79 28.75 6.57
CA LEU A 73 11.64 29.37 5.55
C LEU A 73 12.81 28.50 5.11
N THR A 74 13.28 27.58 5.96
CA THR A 74 14.54 26.85 5.75
C THR A 74 14.34 25.36 5.55
N ARG A 75 13.48 24.70 6.32
CA ARG A 75 13.29 23.24 6.36
C ARG A 75 11.83 22.88 6.60
N LEU A 76 10.95 23.33 5.72
CA LEU A 76 9.51 23.11 5.80
C LEU A 76 9.13 21.61 5.87
N ASP A 77 9.94 20.75 5.26
CA ASP A 77 9.76 19.29 5.28
C ASP A 77 10.10 18.63 6.62
N ALA A 78 10.90 19.30 7.47
CA ALA A 78 11.32 18.77 8.77
C ALA A 78 10.31 19.02 9.90
N ILE A 79 9.34 19.93 9.72
CA ILE A 79 8.34 20.28 10.75
C ILE A 79 7.44 19.06 11.02
N PRO A 80 7.35 18.57 12.30
CA PRO A 80 6.49 17.45 12.64
C PRO A 80 5.02 17.86 12.71
N ALA A 81 4.12 17.02 12.19
CA ALA A 81 2.67 17.29 12.24
C ALA A 81 2.14 17.32 13.68
N ALA A 82 2.72 16.53 14.58
CA ALA A 82 2.31 16.46 15.98
C ALA A 82 2.52 17.82 16.69
N ASP A 83 3.64 18.48 16.46
CA ASP A 83 3.98 19.75 17.09
C ASP A 83 3.05 20.87 16.60
N VAL A 84 2.79 20.91 15.30
CA VAL A 84 1.86 21.88 14.69
C VAL A 84 0.43 21.70 15.21
N VAL A 85 -0.06 20.45 15.32
CA VAL A 85 -1.39 20.18 15.87
C VAL A 85 -1.47 20.50 17.36
N ALA A 86 -0.38 20.30 18.11
CA ALA A 86 -0.32 20.59 19.54
C ALA A 86 -0.23 22.10 19.85
N SER A 87 0.28 22.91 18.91
CA SER A 87 0.49 24.35 19.13
C SER A 87 -0.81 25.15 19.25
N SER A 88 -1.88 24.70 18.58
CA SER A 88 -3.17 25.40 18.59
C SER A 88 -4.36 24.45 18.51
N ARG A 89 -5.33 24.66 19.44
CA ARG A 89 -6.61 23.95 19.40
C ARG A 89 -7.41 24.27 18.13
N GLU A 90 -7.30 25.49 17.62
CA GLU A 90 -7.97 25.91 16.40
C GLU A 90 -7.45 25.11 15.18
N VAL A 91 -6.13 24.89 15.11
CA VAL A 91 -5.52 24.03 14.09
C VAL A 91 -5.97 22.57 14.25
N ALA A 92 -6.02 22.07 15.48
CA ALA A 92 -6.45 20.70 15.74
C ALA A 92 -7.90 20.40 15.30
N LEU A 93 -8.75 21.44 15.26
CA LEU A 93 -10.16 21.36 14.86
C LEU A 93 -10.42 21.72 13.39
N ALA A 94 -9.51 22.45 12.76
CA ALA A 94 -9.59 22.80 11.35
C ALA A 94 -9.59 21.56 10.43
N ASP A 95 -9.93 21.75 9.17
CA ASP A 95 -9.79 20.68 8.15
C ASP A 95 -8.41 20.69 7.53
N LYS A 96 -7.89 21.89 7.23
CA LYS A 96 -6.64 22.08 6.50
C LYS A 96 -5.83 23.22 7.10
N LEU A 97 -4.52 23.01 7.19
CA LEU A 97 -3.56 24.08 7.47
C LEU A 97 -2.50 24.10 6.37
N PHE A 98 -2.26 25.26 5.77
CA PHE A 98 -1.14 25.48 4.88
C PHE A 98 -0.01 26.21 5.60
N LEU A 99 1.17 25.61 5.60
CA LEU A 99 2.41 26.28 6.00
C LEU A 99 3.04 26.86 4.75
N VAL A 100 3.16 28.18 4.69
CA VAL A 100 3.65 28.95 3.55
C VAL A 100 4.92 29.68 3.91
N GLY A 101 6.04 29.31 3.31
CA GLY A 101 7.32 30.02 3.43
C GLY A 101 7.60 30.80 2.14
N VAL A 102 7.79 32.11 2.27
CA VAL A 102 8.20 32.98 1.15
C VAL A 102 9.53 33.63 1.50
N TYR A 103 10.57 33.27 0.77
CA TYR A 103 11.91 33.77 0.98
C TYR A 103 12.41 34.50 -0.25
N ALA A 104 12.68 35.80 -0.14
CA ALA A 104 13.16 36.64 -1.23
C ALA A 104 14.65 36.97 -1.07
N THR A 105 15.38 36.87 -2.17
CA THR A 105 16.72 37.44 -2.34
C THR A 105 16.64 38.62 -3.32
N ALA A 106 17.77 39.24 -3.67
CA ALA A 106 17.79 40.31 -4.64
C ALA A 106 17.31 39.84 -6.04
N ASP A 107 17.60 38.60 -6.40
CA ASP A 107 17.43 38.08 -7.77
C ASP A 107 16.32 37.03 -7.89
N ASN A 108 15.86 36.45 -6.76
CA ASN A 108 14.92 35.33 -6.81
C ASN A 108 14.03 35.31 -5.56
N THR A 109 12.79 34.91 -5.76
CA THR A 109 11.85 34.60 -4.68
C THR A 109 11.47 33.12 -4.72
N ARG A 110 11.69 32.41 -3.60
CA ARG A 110 11.31 31.02 -3.38
C ARG A 110 10.03 30.97 -2.56
N ILE A 111 9.05 30.24 -3.05
CA ILE A 111 7.78 29.99 -2.41
C ILE A 111 7.70 28.50 -2.11
N GLN A 112 7.52 28.12 -0.85
CA GLN A 112 7.32 26.76 -0.42
C GLN A 112 6.00 26.64 0.33
N VAL A 113 5.20 25.64 0.00
CA VAL A 113 3.91 25.38 0.65
C VAL A 113 3.81 23.92 1.00
N ARG A 114 3.34 23.62 2.21
CA ARG A 114 3.05 22.29 2.67
C ARG A 114 1.68 22.25 3.34
N GLU A 115 0.78 21.38 2.88
CA GLU A 115 -0.54 21.17 3.48
C GLU A 115 -0.44 20.18 4.64
N LEU A 116 -0.97 20.53 5.79
CA LEU A 116 -1.35 19.60 6.84
C LEU A 116 -2.85 19.30 6.72
N ASP A 117 -3.19 18.05 6.45
CA ASP A 117 -4.54 17.58 6.62
C ASP A 117 -4.81 17.30 8.10
N CYS A 118 -5.58 18.18 8.74
CA CYS A 118 -5.82 18.13 10.20
C CYS A 118 -6.73 16.97 10.60
N ARG A 119 -7.50 16.40 9.65
CA ARG A 119 -8.35 15.23 9.91
C ARG A 119 -7.55 13.94 9.96
N SER A 120 -6.59 13.76 9.07
CA SER A 120 -5.67 12.63 9.07
C SER A 120 -4.43 12.86 9.93
N ARG A 121 -4.12 14.13 10.28
CA ARG A 121 -2.90 14.59 10.94
C ARG A 121 -1.63 14.22 10.16
N GLU A 122 -1.73 14.20 8.83
CA GLU A 122 -0.60 13.92 7.96
C GLU A 122 -0.31 15.10 7.04
N PHE A 123 0.98 15.40 6.90
CA PHE A 123 1.44 16.35 5.91
C PHE A 123 1.38 15.80 4.49
N GLY A 124 1.07 16.69 3.56
CA GLY A 124 1.38 16.51 2.14
C GLY A 124 2.85 16.74 1.85
N ASN A 125 3.19 16.65 0.57
CA ASN A 125 4.51 17.00 0.08
C ASN A 125 4.70 18.51 0.07
N VAL A 126 5.96 18.95 0.12
CA VAL A 126 6.29 20.35 -0.11
C VAL A 126 6.15 20.64 -1.60
N VAL A 127 5.35 21.64 -1.94
CA VAL A 127 5.27 22.21 -3.28
C VAL A 127 6.12 23.47 -3.31
N GLU A 128 7.09 23.52 -4.22
CA GLU A 128 8.02 24.63 -4.35
C GLU A 128 7.88 25.32 -5.71
N ARG A 129 7.97 26.63 -5.71
CA ARG A 129 8.11 27.47 -6.91
C ARG A 129 9.20 28.51 -6.70
N GLN A 130 9.91 28.80 -7.77
CA GLN A 130 10.89 29.87 -7.83
C GLN A 130 10.48 30.88 -8.90
N MET A 131 10.72 32.17 -8.64
CA MET A 131 10.33 33.24 -9.52
C MET A 131 11.25 34.46 -9.36
N THR A 132 11.38 35.22 -10.43
CA THR A 132 12.21 36.43 -10.45
C THR A 132 11.39 37.73 -10.39
N ASP A 133 10.11 37.69 -10.78
CA ASP A 133 9.23 38.86 -10.78
C ASP A 133 8.51 39.04 -9.43
N PRO A 134 8.89 40.00 -8.58
CA PRO A 134 8.28 40.20 -7.28
C PRO A 134 6.80 40.64 -7.35
N THR A 135 6.33 41.17 -8.48
CA THR A 135 4.93 41.60 -8.63
C THR A 135 3.95 40.43 -8.65
N GLN A 136 4.42 39.27 -8.98
CA GLN A 136 3.61 38.05 -9.07
C GLN A 136 3.61 37.19 -7.78
N VAL A 137 4.29 37.64 -6.71
CA VAL A 137 4.44 36.84 -5.46
C VAL A 137 3.09 36.38 -4.91
N ALA A 138 2.11 37.25 -4.79
CA ALA A 138 0.79 36.88 -4.28
C ALA A 138 0.07 35.87 -5.18
N GLN A 139 0.14 36.04 -6.49
CA GLN A 139 -0.47 35.13 -7.46
C GLN A 139 0.17 33.75 -7.41
N GLN A 140 1.50 33.68 -7.41
CA GLN A 140 2.23 32.42 -7.39
C GLN A 140 2.13 31.71 -6.03
N THR A 141 2.09 32.47 -4.92
CA THR A 141 1.84 31.89 -3.59
C THR A 141 0.47 31.24 -3.55
N PHE A 142 -0.58 31.93 -3.99
CA PHE A 142 -1.92 31.36 -4.08
C PHE A 142 -1.96 30.11 -5.00
N ALA A 143 -1.36 30.17 -6.17
CA ALA A 143 -1.29 29.02 -7.09
C ALA A 143 -0.53 27.84 -6.48
N THR A 144 0.47 28.09 -5.62
CA THR A 144 1.21 27.04 -4.91
C THR A 144 0.37 26.42 -3.78
N ILE A 145 -0.41 27.25 -3.07
CA ILE A 145 -1.38 26.78 -2.05
C ILE A 145 -2.42 25.85 -2.70
N VAL A 146 -3.00 26.28 -3.82
CA VAL A 146 -3.97 25.47 -4.57
C VAL A 146 -3.35 24.16 -5.07
N ALA A 147 -2.10 24.19 -5.53
CA ALA A 147 -1.39 22.99 -5.99
C ALA A 147 -1.05 22.02 -4.83
N ALA A 148 -0.90 22.52 -3.62
CA ALA A 148 -0.64 21.71 -2.43
C ALA A 148 -1.93 21.11 -1.83
N PHE A 149 -3.12 21.62 -2.20
CA PHE A 149 -4.40 21.18 -1.64
C PHE A 149 -4.76 19.76 -2.02
N ARG A 150 -5.19 18.97 -1.03
CA ARG A 150 -5.62 17.59 -1.21
C ARG A 150 -7.07 17.42 -0.74
N PRO A 151 -8.03 17.28 -1.65
CA PRO A 151 -9.43 17.09 -1.29
C PRO A 151 -9.67 15.80 -0.52
N ILE A 152 -10.74 15.81 0.29
CA ILE A 152 -11.18 14.69 1.12
C ILE A 152 -12.50 14.16 0.59
N ALA A 153 -12.66 12.83 0.57
CA ALA A 153 -13.93 12.17 0.32
C ALA A 153 -14.32 11.26 1.49
N LYS A 154 -15.58 11.33 1.93
CA LYS A 154 -16.14 10.47 2.97
C LYS A 154 -16.64 9.16 2.36
N VAL A 155 -16.27 8.03 2.95
CA VAL A 155 -16.79 6.71 2.54
C VAL A 155 -18.26 6.58 2.98
N GLU A 156 -19.16 6.38 2.02
CA GLU A 156 -20.58 6.14 2.27
C GLU A 156 -20.89 4.66 2.31
N SER A 157 -20.40 3.90 1.34
CA SER A 157 -20.63 2.46 1.26
C SER A 157 -19.42 1.72 0.70
N THR A 158 -19.34 0.45 1.02
CA THR A 158 -18.35 -0.48 0.46
C THR A 158 -19.02 -1.75 -0.01
N LYS A 159 -18.62 -2.23 -1.18
CA LYS A 159 -18.99 -3.54 -1.71
C LYS A 159 -17.75 -4.44 -1.65
N ASP A 160 -17.60 -5.16 -0.54
CA ASP A 160 -16.38 -5.94 -0.24
C ASP A 160 -16.07 -7.00 -1.32
N ARG A 161 -17.11 -7.65 -1.88
CA ARG A 161 -16.95 -8.65 -2.95
C ARG A 161 -16.32 -8.04 -4.21
N ASP A 162 -16.77 -6.84 -4.58
CA ASP A 162 -16.35 -6.15 -5.81
C ASP A 162 -15.13 -5.26 -5.58
N ARG A 163 -14.66 -5.16 -4.32
CA ARG A 163 -13.60 -4.23 -3.89
C ARG A 163 -13.87 -2.79 -4.34
N GLN A 164 -15.12 -2.38 -4.24
CA GLN A 164 -15.55 -1.03 -4.59
C GLN A 164 -15.97 -0.25 -3.36
N ALA A 165 -15.76 1.07 -3.41
CA ALA A 165 -16.29 2.01 -2.43
C ALA A 165 -16.96 3.17 -3.15
N THR A 166 -18.07 3.63 -2.59
CA THR A 166 -18.70 4.89 -2.99
C THR A 166 -18.36 5.93 -1.94
N MET A 167 -17.89 7.08 -2.39
CA MET A 167 -17.43 8.16 -1.51
C MET A 167 -18.03 9.50 -1.97
N ARG A 168 -18.25 10.40 -1.02
CA ARG A 168 -18.76 11.76 -1.26
C ARG A 168 -17.66 12.79 -1.03
N ILE A 169 -17.46 13.66 -2.01
CA ILE A 169 -16.48 14.74 -1.96
C ILE A 169 -16.95 15.81 -0.97
N ARG A 170 -16.07 16.22 -0.03
CA ARG A 170 -16.37 17.32 0.89
C ARG A 170 -16.46 18.65 0.14
N ALA A 171 -17.46 19.48 0.51
CA ALA A 171 -17.73 20.77 -0.12
C ALA A 171 -17.99 20.71 -1.64
N GLY A 172 -18.16 19.50 -2.20
CA GLY A 172 -18.37 19.33 -3.64
C GLY A 172 -19.62 20.01 -4.17
N GLY A 173 -20.71 20.06 -3.38
CA GLY A 173 -21.96 20.76 -3.73
C GLY A 173 -21.85 22.29 -3.71
N LEU A 174 -20.76 22.85 -3.14
CA LEU A 174 -20.49 24.29 -3.15
C LEU A 174 -19.67 24.74 -4.36
N VAL A 175 -19.19 23.80 -5.16
CA VAL A 175 -18.33 24.08 -6.32
C VAL A 175 -19.15 24.64 -7.47
N THR A 176 -18.74 25.80 -7.99
CA THR A 176 -19.41 26.47 -9.11
C THR A 176 -18.66 26.30 -10.45
N THR A 177 -17.40 25.84 -10.42
CA THR A 177 -16.57 25.68 -11.60
C THR A 177 -16.01 24.26 -11.69
N PRO A 178 -16.07 23.59 -12.86
CA PRO A 178 -15.56 22.23 -13.03
C PRO A 178 -14.08 22.05 -12.68
N SER A 179 -13.26 23.11 -12.83
CA SER A 179 -11.83 23.12 -12.59
C SER A 179 -11.43 23.41 -11.14
N SER A 180 -12.39 23.38 -10.21
CA SER A 180 -12.10 23.60 -8.78
C SER A 180 -11.17 22.53 -8.22
N PRO A 181 -10.17 22.89 -7.40
CA PRO A 181 -9.26 21.93 -6.76
C PRO A 181 -9.97 21.00 -5.77
N ILE A 182 -11.21 21.30 -5.42
CA ILE A 182 -12.06 20.47 -4.55
C ILE A 182 -12.46 19.17 -5.26
N MET A 183 -12.62 19.21 -6.59
CA MET A 183 -13.16 18.07 -7.34
C MET A 183 -12.09 16.99 -7.52
N ILE A 184 -12.53 15.75 -7.40
CA ILE A 184 -11.68 14.58 -7.53
C ILE A 184 -12.04 13.88 -8.83
N GLU A 185 -11.10 13.85 -9.78
CA GLU A 185 -11.33 13.33 -11.12
C GLU A 185 -11.12 11.81 -11.22
N PRO A 186 -11.72 11.13 -12.19
CA PRO A 186 -11.41 9.74 -12.52
C PRO A 186 -9.89 9.55 -12.76
N GLY A 187 -9.35 8.42 -12.27
CA GLY A 187 -7.92 8.15 -12.26
C GLY A 187 -7.19 8.66 -11.01
N ALA A 188 -7.77 9.56 -10.24
CA ALA A 188 -7.20 10.01 -8.97
C ALA A 188 -7.06 8.86 -7.97
N ILE A 189 -5.99 8.89 -7.17
CA ILE A 189 -5.70 7.87 -6.16
C ILE A 189 -5.87 8.48 -4.78
N LEU A 190 -6.66 7.83 -3.94
CA LEU A 190 -6.97 8.27 -2.59
C LEU A 190 -6.36 7.32 -1.56
N GLN A 191 -5.80 7.88 -0.48
CA GLN A 191 -5.34 7.14 0.70
C GLN A 191 -6.48 7.12 1.73
N PRO A 192 -7.01 5.96 2.11
CA PRO A 192 -8.08 5.86 3.10
C PRO A 192 -7.58 5.88 4.54
N TYR A 193 -8.40 6.46 5.41
CA TYR A 193 -8.20 6.60 6.86
C TYR A 193 -9.45 6.21 7.62
N VAL A 194 -9.24 5.77 8.86
CA VAL A 194 -10.28 5.57 9.87
C VAL A 194 -9.99 6.48 11.06
N ARG A 195 -10.91 7.37 11.39
CA ARG A 195 -10.84 8.25 12.55
C ARG A 195 -11.87 7.81 13.57
N ASN A 196 -11.41 7.43 14.75
CA ASN A 196 -12.25 7.07 15.87
C ASN A 196 -12.32 8.27 16.83
N ASN A 197 -13.48 8.89 16.94
CA ASN A 197 -13.70 10.03 17.81
C ASN A 197 -14.20 9.59 19.19
N ASP A 198 -13.82 10.35 20.20
CA ASP A 198 -14.36 10.28 21.54
C ASP A 198 -15.77 10.95 21.62
N ARG A 199 -16.27 11.17 22.85
CA ARG A 199 -17.59 11.83 23.05
C ARG A 199 -17.58 13.31 22.69
N ASN A 200 -16.42 13.93 22.64
CA ASN A 200 -16.24 15.35 22.33
C ASN A 200 -15.97 15.59 20.83
N GLY A 201 -15.91 14.53 20.01
CA GLY A 201 -15.59 14.63 18.60
C GLY A 201 -14.09 14.70 18.29
N GLU A 202 -13.23 14.62 19.30
CA GLU A 202 -11.78 14.56 19.13
C GLU A 202 -11.28 13.12 18.89
N PRO A 203 -10.12 12.94 18.25
CA PRO A 203 -9.58 11.61 18.06
C PRO A 203 -9.34 10.91 19.40
N SER A 204 -9.88 9.70 19.54
CA SER A 204 -9.74 8.87 20.73
C SER A 204 -8.27 8.59 21.05
N ALA A 205 -7.87 8.72 22.32
CA ALA A 205 -6.50 8.46 22.76
C ALA A 205 -6.03 7.01 22.47
N LYS A 206 -6.94 6.05 22.40
CA LYS A 206 -6.60 4.62 22.21
C LYS A 206 -6.56 4.20 20.74
N LEU A 207 -7.51 4.61 19.93
CA LEU A 207 -7.65 4.19 18.54
C LEU A 207 -7.43 5.33 17.54
N GLY A 208 -7.62 6.57 17.94
CA GLY A 208 -7.30 7.80 17.24
C GLY A 208 -7.56 7.79 15.74
N ILE A 209 -6.56 8.22 15.01
CA ILE A 209 -6.55 8.27 13.55
C ILE A 209 -5.65 7.15 13.03
N GLN A 210 -6.14 6.34 12.13
CA GLN A 210 -5.43 5.20 11.53
C GLN A 210 -5.42 5.32 10.02
N LYS A 211 -4.24 5.46 9.43
CA LYS A 211 -4.02 5.25 8.00
C LYS A 211 -4.19 3.77 7.70
N LEU A 212 -4.96 3.42 6.67
CA LEU A 212 -5.07 2.03 6.25
C LEU A 212 -3.82 1.64 5.45
N PRO A 213 -2.93 0.82 6.04
CA PRO A 213 -1.68 0.48 5.38
C PRO A 213 -1.94 -0.37 4.15
N TRP A 214 -1.09 -0.23 3.14
CA TRP A 214 -1.16 -1.02 1.90
C TRP A 214 -2.55 -1.02 1.27
N THR A 215 -3.24 0.14 1.33
CA THR A 215 -4.58 0.28 0.79
C THR A 215 -4.72 1.63 0.11
N TYR A 216 -5.17 1.63 -1.14
CA TYR A 216 -5.47 2.81 -1.93
C TYR A 216 -6.79 2.61 -2.66
N CYS A 217 -7.45 3.71 -2.97
CA CYS A 217 -8.69 3.75 -3.72
C CYS A 217 -8.47 4.53 -5.01
N THR A 218 -8.61 3.90 -6.17
CA THR A 218 -8.52 4.57 -7.47
C THR A 218 -9.92 4.94 -7.92
N VAL A 219 -10.15 6.20 -8.23
CA VAL A 219 -11.43 6.71 -8.72
C VAL A 219 -11.68 6.17 -10.12
N SER A 220 -12.75 5.39 -10.29
CA SER A 220 -13.17 4.85 -11.59
C SER A 220 -14.20 5.73 -12.28
N GLN A 221 -15.08 6.36 -11.52
CA GLN A 221 -16.17 7.19 -12.05
C GLN A 221 -16.52 8.31 -11.07
N ARG A 222 -16.95 9.45 -11.59
CA ARG A 222 -17.51 10.56 -10.83
C ARG A 222 -18.89 10.94 -11.36
N GLU A 223 -19.85 11.05 -10.47
CA GLU A 223 -21.19 11.57 -10.73
C GLU A 223 -21.41 12.76 -9.78
N GLU A 224 -21.25 13.96 -10.31
CA GLU A 224 -21.29 15.21 -9.53
C GLU A 224 -20.29 15.17 -8.36
N THR A 225 -20.80 15.01 -7.12
CA THR A 225 -20.02 14.97 -5.88
C THR A 225 -19.75 13.55 -5.38
N LEU A 226 -20.40 12.57 -6.02
CA LEU A 226 -20.25 11.16 -5.68
C LEU A 226 -19.19 10.51 -6.58
N ILE A 227 -18.22 9.83 -5.97
CA ILE A 227 -17.20 9.09 -6.68
C ILE A 227 -17.29 7.59 -6.37
N THR A 228 -17.12 6.80 -7.40
CA THR A 228 -16.97 5.34 -7.28
C THR A 228 -15.48 4.99 -7.42
N CYS A 229 -14.96 4.25 -6.45
CA CYS A 229 -13.55 3.91 -6.37
C CYS A 229 -13.34 2.40 -6.37
N GLN A 230 -12.29 1.95 -7.05
CA GLN A 230 -11.76 0.60 -6.95
C GLN A 230 -10.74 0.53 -5.81
N ILE A 231 -10.96 -0.37 -4.84
CA ILE A 231 -10.07 -0.55 -3.69
C ILE A 231 -8.94 -1.52 -4.06
N GLN A 232 -7.71 -1.04 -3.99
CA GLN A 232 -6.51 -1.85 -4.09
C GLN A 232 -5.90 -2.02 -2.70
N SER A 233 -5.84 -3.27 -2.21
CA SER A 233 -5.36 -3.53 -0.85
C SER A 233 -4.58 -4.82 -0.75
N GLY A 234 -3.58 -4.83 0.13
CA GLY A 234 -2.87 -6.02 0.57
C GLY A 234 -3.68 -6.90 1.54
N THR A 235 -4.78 -6.37 2.12
CA THR A 235 -5.67 -7.10 3.02
C THR A 235 -6.98 -7.51 2.32
N ARG A 236 -7.67 -8.51 2.88
CA ARG A 236 -8.93 -9.00 2.28
C ARG A 236 -10.07 -8.00 2.39
N VAL A 237 -10.20 -7.32 3.53
CA VAL A 237 -11.34 -6.44 3.84
C VAL A 237 -10.83 -5.15 4.52
N PRO A 238 -10.24 -4.23 3.73
CA PRO A 238 -9.50 -3.11 4.28
C PRO A 238 -10.38 -2.01 4.88
N VAL A 239 -11.60 -1.80 4.39
CA VAL A 239 -12.46 -0.65 4.74
C VAL A 239 -13.76 -1.10 5.40
N SER A 240 -13.81 -2.34 5.91
CA SER A 240 -15.00 -2.93 6.50
C SER A 240 -15.26 -2.46 7.94
N GLY A 241 -16.47 -2.73 8.40
CA GLY A 241 -16.92 -2.52 9.76
C GLY A 241 -18.31 -1.86 9.78
N ARG A 242 -19.03 -2.03 10.88
CA ARG A 242 -20.38 -1.46 11.03
C ARG A 242 -20.31 0.06 11.09
N PRO A 243 -21.25 0.78 10.43
CA PRO A 243 -21.39 2.22 10.59
C PRO A 243 -21.57 2.56 12.08
N ASN A 244 -20.75 3.50 12.56
CA ASN A 244 -20.85 4.03 13.91
C ASN A 244 -20.66 5.54 13.83
N GLN A 245 -21.49 6.32 14.53
CA GLN A 245 -21.44 7.79 14.51
C GLN A 245 -20.06 8.34 14.95
N ARG A 246 -19.31 7.58 15.76
CA ARG A 246 -17.96 7.97 16.22
C ARG A 246 -16.83 7.53 15.29
N ILE A 247 -17.12 6.64 14.34
CA ILE A 247 -16.13 6.13 13.39
C ILE A 247 -16.35 6.83 12.06
N GLN A 248 -15.43 7.71 11.71
CA GLN A 248 -15.41 8.37 10.41
C GLN A 248 -14.43 7.64 9.49
N ARG A 249 -14.90 7.28 8.30
CA ARG A 249 -14.07 6.70 7.24
C ARG A 249 -14.02 7.72 6.12
N PHE A 250 -12.82 8.09 5.75
CA PHE A 250 -12.59 9.06 4.69
C PHE A 250 -11.31 8.72 3.94
N ALA A 251 -11.13 9.32 2.81
CA ALA A 251 -9.91 9.18 2.02
C ALA A 251 -9.44 10.57 1.58
N VAL A 252 -8.13 10.76 1.56
CA VAL A 252 -7.47 12.00 1.16
C VAL A 252 -6.75 11.76 -0.16
N LEU A 253 -6.77 12.72 -1.08
CA LEU A 253 -6.03 12.63 -2.34
C LEU A 253 -4.54 12.38 -2.05
N ALA A 254 -4.00 11.31 -2.61
CA ALA A 254 -2.58 10.99 -2.49
C ALA A 254 -1.77 11.89 -3.44
N PRO A 255 -0.74 12.60 -2.96
CA PRO A 255 0.13 13.38 -3.83
C PRO A 255 1.00 12.42 -4.65
N ILE A 256 0.95 12.57 -5.97
CA ILE A 256 1.77 11.77 -6.89
C ILE A 256 3.00 12.59 -7.24
N ASN A 257 4.16 12.16 -6.72
CA ASN A 257 5.45 12.75 -7.07
C ASN A 257 6.27 11.76 -7.89
N PRO A 258 7.01 12.23 -8.89
CA PRO A 258 7.98 11.38 -9.56
C PRO A 258 9.07 10.95 -8.56
N GLY A 259 9.33 9.66 -8.48
CA GLY A 259 10.34 9.14 -7.57
C GLY A 259 10.32 7.61 -7.44
N THR A 260 11.26 7.10 -6.67
CA THR A 260 11.35 5.68 -6.31
C THR A 260 10.95 5.48 -4.84
N THR A 261 10.49 4.30 -4.50
CA THR A 261 10.28 3.88 -3.11
C THR A 261 11.14 2.65 -2.81
N THR A 262 11.94 2.72 -1.77
CA THR A 262 12.68 1.57 -1.27
C THR A 262 11.76 0.71 -0.42
N LEU A 263 11.43 -0.49 -0.90
CA LEU A 263 10.67 -1.49 -0.16
C LEU A 263 11.64 -2.33 0.67
N THR A 264 11.40 -2.45 1.98
CA THR A 264 12.17 -3.30 2.89
C THR A 264 11.30 -4.45 3.37
N LEU A 265 11.72 -5.68 3.09
CA LEU A 265 11.05 -6.90 3.55
C LEU A 265 11.71 -7.42 4.82
N GLN A 266 10.93 -7.63 5.87
CA GLN A 266 11.38 -8.16 7.14
C GLN A 266 10.51 -9.33 7.60
N SER A 267 11.13 -10.26 8.32
CA SER A 267 10.40 -11.36 8.95
C SER A 267 9.51 -10.86 10.10
N THR A 268 8.34 -11.49 10.28
CA THR A 268 7.47 -11.29 11.45
C THR A 268 8.02 -11.92 12.73
N ALA A 269 9.19 -12.58 12.68
CA ALA A 269 9.87 -13.15 13.82
C ALA A 269 10.23 -12.10 14.88
N LYS A 270 10.51 -12.53 16.13
CA LYS A 270 10.89 -11.64 17.24
C LYS A 270 12.11 -10.74 16.92
N ARG A 271 13.02 -11.21 16.06
CA ARG A 271 14.03 -10.37 15.41
C ARG A 271 13.56 -10.11 14.00
N ALA A 272 13.32 -8.86 13.66
CA ALA A 272 12.93 -8.43 12.32
C ALA A 272 14.08 -8.67 11.32
N GLU A 273 14.34 -9.95 11.00
CA GLU A 273 15.42 -10.34 10.09
C GLU A 273 15.06 -9.93 8.65
N PRO A 274 16.04 -9.43 7.87
CA PRO A 274 15.83 -9.09 6.48
C PRO A 274 15.51 -10.34 5.64
N LEU A 275 14.51 -10.25 4.77
CA LEU A 275 14.15 -11.31 3.83
C LEU A 275 14.88 -11.09 2.51
N SER A 276 16.05 -11.71 2.35
CA SER A 276 16.91 -11.60 1.16
C SER A 276 16.57 -12.65 0.10
N GLY A 277 16.77 -12.31 -1.19
CA GLY A 277 16.59 -13.24 -2.31
C GLY A 277 15.13 -13.51 -2.71
N TYR A 278 14.16 -12.76 -2.17
CA TYR A 278 12.75 -12.87 -2.51
C TYR A 278 12.46 -12.19 -3.85
N ASP A 279 11.73 -12.86 -4.72
CA ASP A 279 11.33 -12.30 -6.01
C ASP A 279 10.24 -11.25 -5.84
N VAL A 280 10.44 -10.08 -6.46
CA VAL A 280 9.51 -8.96 -6.44
C VAL A 280 9.02 -8.68 -7.84
N TYR A 281 7.70 -8.78 -8.03
CA TYR A 281 7.02 -8.49 -9.28
C TYR A 281 6.14 -7.27 -9.12
N ALA A 282 6.02 -6.47 -10.15
CA ALA A 282 4.98 -5.47 -10.26
C ALA A 282 3.90 -5.91 -11.24
N LYS A 283 2.67 -5.55 -10.94
CA LYS A 283 1.53 -5.75 -11.81
C LYS A 283 0.80 -4.41 -11.98
N ASP A 284 0.55 -4.04 -13.21
CA ASP A 284 -0.27 -2.88 -13.51
C ASP A 284 -1.74 -3.21 -13.20
N PRO A 285 -2.44 -2.38 -12.39
CA PRO A 285 -3.82 -2.66 -12.00
C PRO A 285 -4.83 -2.50 -13.13
N ILE A 286 -4.48 -1.83 -14.24
CA ILE A 286 -5.35 -1.57 -15.39
C ILE A 286 -5.10 -2.61 -16.49
N THR A 287 -3.84 -2.76 -16.91
CA THR A 287 -3.48 -3.64 -18.05
C THR A 287 -3.25 -5.09 -17.65
N ASP A 288 -3.19 -5.37 -16.35
CA ASP A 288 -2.92 -6.71 -15.77
C ASP A 288 -1.51 -7.27 -16.12
N LYS A 289 -0.67 -6.46 -16.79
CA LYS A 289 0.69 -6.84 -17.20
C LYS A 289 1.58 -7.01 -15.97
N GLN A 290 2.25 -8.15 -15.89
CA GLN A 290 3.19 -8.46 -14.82
C GLN A 290 4.63 -8.30 -15.30
N GLU A 291 5.47 -7.69 -14.46
CA GLU A 291 6.88 -7.43 -14.70
C GLU A 291 7.70 -7.89 -13.49
N LEU A 292 8.79 -8.62 -13.71
CA LEU A 292 9.77 -8.91 -12.67
C LEU A 292 10.62 -7.67 -12.42
N LEU A 293 10.55 -7.10 -11.23
CA LEU A 293 11.39 -5.96 -10.81
C LEU A 293 12.79 -6.41 -10.38
N GLY A 294 12.92 -7.63 -9.84
CA GLY A 294 14.18 -8.20 -9.37
C GLY A 294 14.01 -8.99 -8.07
N ARG A 295 15.11 -9.10 -7.32
CA ARG A 295 15.15 -9.78 -6.02
C ARG A 295 15.59 -8.82 -4.93
N THR A 296 15.12 -9.06 -3.71
CA THR A 296 15.59 -8.32 -2.54
C THR A 296 17.09 -8.62 -2.29
N ASP A 297 17.81 -7.58 -1.92
CA ASP A 297 19.25 -7.67 -1.57
C ASP A 297 19.43 -8.34 -0.18
N TRP A 298 20.70 -8.40 0.28
CA TRP A 298 21.03 -8.98 1.58
C TRP A 298 20.45 -8.24 2.80
N ARG A 299 20.01 -6.99 2.62
CA ARG A 299 19.28 -6.18 3.61
C ARG A 299 17.76 -6.37 3.50
N GLY A 300 17.28 -7.20 2.59
CA GLY A 300 15.87 -7.36 2.29
C GLY A 300 15.27 -6.16 1.56
N THR A 301 16.10 -5.33 0.90
CA THR A 301 15.62 -4.11 0.24
C THR A 301 15.50 -4.28 -1.28
N MET A 302 14.56 -3.53 -1.86
CA MET A 302 14.32 -3.46 -3.30
C MET A 302 13.77 -2.09 -3.67
N GLU A 303 14.26 -1.49 -4.74
CA GLU A 303 13.71 -0.24 -5.27
C GLU A 303 12.52 -0.50 -6.19
N ILE A 304 11.43 0.23 -5.93
CA ILE A 304 10.22 0.22 -6.75
C ILE A 304 10.21 1.50 -7.58
N PRO A 305 10.51 1.44 -8.87
CA PRO A 305 10.53 2.60 -9.75
C PRO A 305 9.10 3.04 -10.12
N MET A 306 8.97 4.31 -10.50
CA MET A 306 7.76 4.84 -11.11
C MET A 306 7.43 4.11 -12.43
N SER A 307 6.16 4.07 -12.79
CA SER A 307 5.67 3.59 -14.08
C SER A 307 4.62 4.56 -14.63
N GLU A 308 4.11 4.30 -15.83
CA GLU A 308 3.02 5.11 -16.42
C GLU A 308 1.81 5.20 -15.51
N ASN A 309 1.44 4.08 -14.86
CA ASN A 309 0.43 4.08 -13.82
C ASN A 309 1.11 4.37 -12.46
N PRO A 310 0.70 5.45 -11.76
CA PRO A 310 1.28 5.80 -10.47
C PRO A 310 1.11 4.73 -9.39
N LEU A 311 0.02 3.94 -9.44
CA LEU A 311 -0.23 2.86 -8.50
C LEU A 311 0.28 1.53 -9.07
N ARG A 312 1.25 0.93 -8.40
CA ARG A 312 1.77 -0.41 -8.72
C ARG A 312 1.30 -1.45 -7.70
N LEU A 313 0.89 -2.60 -8.19
CA LEU A 313 0.61 -3.76 -7.34
C LEU A 313 1.88 -4.62 -7.26
N VAL A 314 2.55 -4.55 -6.13
CA VAL A 314 3.79 -5.30 -5.89
C VAL A 314 3.43 -6.66 -5.29
N TYR A 315 3.97 -7.72 -5.88
CA TYR A 315 3.81 -9.10 -5.46
C TYR A 315 5.17 -9.63 -4.99
N VAL A 316 5.22 -10.13 -3.76
CA VAL A 316 6.41 -10.75 -3.19
C VAL A 316 6.25 -12.26 -3.22
N ARG A 317 7.22 -12.97 -3.82
CA ARG A 317 7.24 -14.43 -3.93
C ARG A 317 8.53 -15.01 -3.36
N ASN A 318 8.40 -16.25 -2.87
CA ASN A 318 9.55 -17.09 -2.55
C ASN A 318 9.35 -18.44 -3.25
N GLY A 319 10.12 -18.69 -4.31
CA GLY A 319 9.87 -19.78 -5.23
C GLY A 319 8.48 -19.68 -5.88
N SER A 320 7.71 -20.75 -5.84
CA SER A 320 6.34 -20.80 -6.40
C SER A 320 5.29 -20.05 -5.55
N GLN A 321 5.60 -19.71 -4.30
CA GLN A 321 4.62 -19.21 -3.34
C GLN A 321 4.51 -17.68 -3.33
N LEU A 322 3.28 -17.16 -3.49
CA LEU A 322 2.93 -15.77 -3.25
C LEU A 322 2.80 -15.52 -1.73
N LEU A 323 3.56 -14.55 -1.20
CA LEU A 323 3.59 -14.22 0.22
C LEU A 323 2.86 -12.93 0.55
N ALA A 324 2.99 -11.91 -0.31
CA ALA A 324 2.33 -10.64 -0.11
C ALA A 324 1.89 -10.00 -1.43
N ARG A 325 0.82 -9.19 -1.35
CA ARG A 325 0.35 -8.27 -2.39
C ARG A 325 0.29 -6.88 -1.77
N LEU A 326 1.09 -5.97 -2.28
CA LEU A 326 1.33 -4.67 -1.69
C LEU A 326 1.06 -3.57 -2.73
N PRO A 327 -0.05 -2.85 -2.66
CA PRO A 327 -0.22 -1.63 -3.44
C PRO A 327 0.79 -0.56 -3.00
N VAL A 328 1.52 0.04 -3.93
CA VAL A 328 2.54 1.05 -3.70
C VAL A 328 2.39 2.18 -4.71
N ILE A 329 2.49 3.42 -4.25
CA ILE A 329 2.70 4.59 -5.09
C ILE A 329 4.18 4.96 -4.96
N PRO A 330 5.02 4.67 -5.96
CA PRO A 330 6.44 5.04 -5.90
C PRO A 330 6.62 6.56 -5.75
N GLY A 331 7.57 6.96 -4.90
CA GLY A 331 7.83 8.38 -4.61
C GLY A 331 6.91 9.01 -3.54
N LEU A 332 5.79 8.37 -3.15
CA LEU A 332 4.94 8.87 -2.07
C LEU A 332 5.66 8.81 -0.71
N GLU A 333 6.32 7.70 -0.44
CA GLU A 333 7.17 7.50 0.74
C GLU A 333 8.55 7.00 0.26
N LYS A 334 9.64 7.61 0.75
CA LYS A 334 11.00 7.23 0.36
C LYS A 334 11.31 5.77 0.69
N THR A 335 10.87 5.32 1.87
CA THR A 335 11.10 3.94 2.35
C THR A 335 9.82 3.39 2.96
N ARG A 336 9.48 2.15 2.62
CA ARG A 336 8.36 1.41 3.21
C ARG A 336 8.82 0.03 3.68
N THR A 337 8.52 -0.29 4.93
CA THR A 337 8.82 -1.60 5.50
C THR A 337 7.56 -2.45 5.59
N VAL A 338 7.67 -3.70 5.21
CA VAL A 338 6.61 -4.70 5.36
C VAL A 338 7.14 -5.92 6.11
N GLN A 339 6.34 -6.40 7.05
CA GLN A 339 6.62 -7.64 7.77
C GLN A 339 5.88 -8.80 7.14
N ILE A 340 6.61 -9.83 6.73
CA ILE A 340 6.08 -11.04 6.08
C ILE A 340 6.60 -12.25 6.85
N THR A 341 5.79 -13.29 6.98
CA THR A 341 6.26 -14.55 7.55
C THR A 341 7.33 -15.16 6.65
N SER A 342 8.51 -15.46 7.20
CA SER A 342 9.58 -16.14 6.46
C SER A 342 9.09 -17.50 5.95
N ASP A 343 9.38 -17.79 4.69
CA ASP A 343 8.95 -19.01 3.98
C ASP A 343 10.17 -19.85 3.51
N ASP A 344 11.36 -19.50 3.96
CA ASP A 344 12.64 -20.11 3.52
C ASP A 344 12.68 -21.61 3.81
N GLN A 345 12.18 -22.02 4.99
CA GLN A 345 12.13 -23.42 5.38
C GLN A 345 11.21 -24.22 4.43
N ARG A 346 10.06 -23.67 4.05
CA ARG A 346 9.19 -24.33 3.05
C ARG A 346 9.91 -24.47 1.71
N LEU A 347 10.64 -23.44 1.26
CA LEU A 347 11.36 -23.50 0.00
C LEU A 347 12.47 -24.57 0.02
N GLN A 348 13.19 -24.71 1.13
CA GLN A 348 14.18 -25.79 1.31
C GLN A 348 13.53 -27.17 1.21
N VAL A 349 12.39 -27.36 1.87
CA VAL A 349 11.60 -28.60 1.81
C VAL A 349 11.10 -28.87 0.39
N GLU A 350 10.60 -27.84 -0.31
CA GLU A 350 10.16 -27.97 -1.72
C GLU A 350 11.31 -28.46 -2.63
N GLY A 351 12.50 -27.89 -2.47
CA GLY A 351 13.70 -28.32 -3.20
C GLY A 351 14.10 -29.78 -2.90
N MET A 352 14.08 -30.16 -1.62
CA MET A 352 14.36 -31.53 -1.19
C MET A 352 13.33 -32.52 -1.76
N LEU A 353 12.04 -32.21 -1.65
CA LEU A 353 10.97 -33.08 -2.17
C LEU A 353 10.96 -33.16 -3.68
N SER A 354 11.38 -32.13 -4.40
CA SER A 354 11.58 -32.20 -5.86
C SER A 354 12.66 -33.24 -6.22
N GLY A 355 13.75 -33.31 -5.46
CA GLY A 355 14.76 -34.36 -5.60
C GLY A 355 14.18 -35.75 -5.32
N MET A 356 13.36 -35.89 -4.27
CA MET A 356 12.70 -37.17 -3.97
C MET A 356 11.69 -37.59 -5.05
N GLN A 357 10.95 -36.65 -5.62
CA GLN A 357 10.05 -36.93 -6.76
C GLN A 357 10.82 -37.44 -7.99
N SER A 358 11.98 -36.86 -8.28
CA SER A 358 12.87 -37.36 -9.34
C SER A 358 13.34 -38.78 -9.04
N TRP A 359 13.76 -39.06 -7.77
CA TRP A 359 14.11 -40.42 -7.37
C TRP A 359 12.95 -41.42 -7.53
N ILE A 360 11.73 -41.05 -7.14
CA ILE A 360 10.51 -41.89 -7.35
C ILE A 360 10.35 -42.20 -8.86
N MET A 361 10.49 -41.19 -9.72
CA MET A 361 10.38 -41.38 -11.17
C MET A 361 11.46 -42.35 -11.73
N ASP A 362 12.71 -42.23 -11.22
CA ASP A 362 13.80 -43.14 -11.59
C ASP A 362 13.52 -44.58 -11.15
N VAL A 363 12.99 -44.78 -9.94
CA VAL A 363 12.55 -46.09 -9.43
C VAL A 363 11.48 -46.68 -10.31
N VAL A 364 10.45 -45.90 -10.67
CA VAL A 364 9.37 -46.35 -11.58
C VAL A 364 9.92 -46.75 -12.94
N ALA A 365 10.77 -45.90 -13.53
CA ALA A 365 11.36 -46.19 -14.85
C ALA A 365 12.24 -47.44 -14.81
N ASN A 366 13.05 -47.61 -13.75
CA ASN A 366 13.92 -48.80 -13.59
C ASN A 366 13.09 -50.07 -13.42
N ARG A 367 12.04 -50.07 -12.60
CA ARG A 367 11.12 -51.18 -12.40
C ARG A 367 10.45 -51.62 -13.72
N GLU A 368 9.93 -50.66 -14.49
CA GLU A 368 9.29 -50.96 -15.80
C GLU A 368 10.32 -51.52 -16.81
N LEU A 369 11.56 -51.02 -16.78
CA LEU A 369 12.63 -51.54 -17.63
C LEU A 369 12.96 -53.02 -17.29
N VAL A 370 13.17 -53.31 -16.00
CA VAL A 370 13.50 -54.65 -15.51
C VAL A 370 12.36 -55.62 -15.77
N LYS A 371 11.10 -55.19 -15.50
CA LYS A 371 9.88 -55.95 -15.78
C LYS A 371 9.74 -56.30 -17.28
N THR A 372 9.98 -55.35 -18.16
CA THR A 372 9.93 -55.58 -19.64
C THR A 372 10.99 -56.59 -20.06
N ARG A 373 12.22 -56.49 -19.52
CA ARG A 373 13.31 -57.43 -19.78
C ARG A 373 12.98 -58.82 -19.23
N PHE A 374 12.37 -58.91 -18.04
CA PHE A 374 11.95 -60.15 -17.43
C PHE A 374 10.91 -60.89 -18.31
N HIS A 375 9.85 -60.21 -18.75
CA HIS A 375 8.85 -60.81 -19.63
C HIS A 375 9.48 -61.30 -20.94
N LYS A 376 10.35 -60.52 -21.55
CA LYS A 376 11.07 -60.93 -22.77
C LYS A 376 11.90 -62.19 -22.55
N ARG A 377 12.57 -62.38 -21.39
CA ARG A 377 13.35 -63.59 -21.10
C ARG A 377 12.47 -64.78 -20.81
N LEU A 378 11.28 -64.58 -20.24
CA LEU A 378 10.29 -65.65 -20.08
C LEU A 378 9.77 -66.11 -21.42
N ASP A 379 9.45 -65.18 -22.32
CA ASP A 379 8.98 -65.52 -23.68
C ASP A 379 10.03 -66.31 -24.52
N GLU A 380 11.32 -65.98 -24.27
CA GLU A 380 12.46 -66.68 -24.84
C GLU A 380 12.77 -68.01 -24.13
N THR A 381 11.98 -68.47 -23.13
CA THR A 381 12.20 -69.66 -22.29
C THR A 381 13.55 -69.68 -21.54
N LYS A 382 14.20 -68.56 -21.33
CA LYS A 382 15.48 -68.42 -20.62
C LYS A 382 15.26 -68.24 -19.09
N ILE A 383 14.81 -69.32 -18.46
CA ILE A 383 14.41 -69.28 -17.02
C ILE A 383 15.52 -68.81 -16.07
N PRO A 384 16.81 -69.22 -16.21
CA PRO A 384 17.87 -68.74 -15.30
C PRO A 384 18.12 -67.21 -15.39
N ASP A 385 18.02 -66.65 -16.60
CA ASP A 385 18.17 -65.19 -16.81
C ASP A 385 16.97 -64.44 -16.29
N ALA A 386 15.74 -64.98 -16.48
CA ALA A 386 14.53 -64.37 -15.92
C ALA A 386 14.58 -64.35 -14.38
N LYS A 387 15.06 -65.41 -13.73
CA LYS A 387 15.22 -65.43 -12.26
C LYS A 387 16.17 -64.31 -11.77
N LYS A 388 17.30 -64.07 -12.44
CA LYS A 388 18.21 -62.97 -12.08
C LYS A 388 17.54 -61.62 -12.20
N LEU A 389 16.72 -61.38 -13.23
CA LEU A 389 15.96 -60.14 -13.39
C LEU A 389 14.84 -59.98 -12.35
N LEU A 390 14.27 -61.09 -11.87
CA LEU A 390 13.33 -61.03 -10.74
C LEU A 390 14.05 -60.61 -9.45
N ASP A 391 15.21 -61.19 -9.18
CA ASP A 391 16.04 -60.80 -8.01
C ASP A 391 16.45 -59.34 -8.11
N GLU A 392 16.79 -58.85 -9.30
CA GLU A 392 17.10 -57.43 -9.55
C GLU A 392 15.86 -56.54 -9.32
N TYR A 393 14.67 -56.94 -9.77
CA TYR A 393 13.42 -56.20 -9.53
C TYR A 393 13.08 -56.08 -8.05
N LEU A 394 13.21 -57.18 -7.30
CA LEU A 394 12.94 -57.21 -5.86
C LEU A 394 14.00 -56.42 -5.01
N ALA A 395 15.16 -56.15 -5.59
CA ALA A 395 16.19 -55.33 -4.96
C ALA A 395 15.96 -53.83 -5.17
N ILE A 396 15.06 -53.42 -6.07
CA ILE A 396 14.71 -52.01 -6.29
C ILE A 396 13.85 -51.53 -5.10
N ASP A 397 14.09 -50.28 -4.64
CA ASP A 397 13.37 -49.68 -3.52
C ASP A 397 11.85 -49.84 -3.67
N SER A 398 11.18 -50.37 -2.65
CA SER A 398 9.73 -50.50 -2.59
C SER A 398 9.07 -49.20 -2.13
N ARG A 399 7.74 -49.11 -2.26
CA ARG A 399 6.96 -47.99 -1.68
C ARG A 399 7.25 -47.81 -0.21
N ASP A 400 7.32 -48.90 0.55
CA ASP A 400 7.51 -48.91 1.99
C ASP A 400 8.91 -48.34 2.37
N ASP A 401 9.95 -48.61 1.56
CA ASP A 401 11.29 -48.10 1.76
C ASP A 401 11.35 -46.58 1.55
N ILE A 402 10.75 -46.11 0.46
CA ILE A 402 10.70 -44.67 0.14
C ILE A 402 9.83 -43.92 1.15
N GLU A 403 8.66 -44.52 1.57
CA GLU A 403 7.79 -43.90 2.56
C GLU A 403 8.46 -43.77 3.93
N ARG A 404 9.31 -44.69 4.33
CA ARG A 404 10.13 -44.61 5.54
C ARG A 404 11.06 -43.40 5.49
N VAL A 405 11.71 -43.16 4.36
CA VAL A 405 12.58 -41.99 4.16
C VAL A 405 11.74 -40.70 4.23
N LEU A 406 10.58 -40.63 3.55
CA LEU A 406 9.67 -39.48 3.59
C LEU A 406 9.24 -39.15 5.03
N ASN A 407 8.90 -40.15 5.83
CA ASN A 407 8.46 -39.97 7.21
C ASN A 407 9.59 -39.44 8.11
N LEU A 408 10.81 -39.93 7.92
CA LEU A 408 11.99 -39.45 8.64
C LEU A 408 12.30 -37.97 8.31
N GLU A 409 12.25 -37.63 7.03
CA GLU A 409 12.50 -36.25 6.60
C GLU A 409 11.38 -35.31 7.07
N GLN A 410 10.11 -35.72 7.00
CA GLN A 410 9.01 -34.88 7.54
C GLN A 410 9.16 -34.64 9.03
N ALA A 411 9.61 -35.63 9.82
CA ALA A 411 9.82 -35.47 11.24
C ALA A 411 10.94 -34.45 11.57
N ARG A 412 11.92 -34.28 10.68
CA ARG A 412 13.02 -33.31 10.80
C ARG A 412 12.62 -31.89 10.41
N GLN A 413 11.63 -31.76 9.49
CA GLN A 413 11.23 -30.48 8.91
C GLN A 413 10.05 -29.84 9.67
N LYS A 414 10.34 -29.30 10.88
CA LYS A 414 9.33 -28.62 11.71
C LYS A 414 9.52 -27.11 11.66
N SER A 415 8.45 -26.38 11.35
CA SER A 415 8.42 -24.92 11.34
C SER A 415 7.81 -24.37 12.64
N GLU A 416 8.37 -23.28 13.15
CA GLU A 416 7.79 -22.52 14.26
C GLU A 416 6.48 -21.81 13.85
N TYR A 417 6.24 -21.64 12.54
CA TYR A 417 5.06 -20.97 12.00
C TYR A 417 3.99 -21.98 11.56
N PRO A 418 2.80 -22.04 12.22
CA PRO A 418 1.76 -23.01 11.89
C PRO A 418 1.29 -22.96 10.44
N ILE A 419 1.29 -21.76 9.83
CA ILE A 419 0.89 -21.59 8.42
C ILE A 419 1.92 -22.19 7.48
N VAL A 420 3.21 -22.03 7.76
CA VAL A 420 4.32 -22.62 7.00
C VAL A 420 4.31 -24.14 7.20
N GLN A 421 4.12 -24.63 8.43
CA GLN A 421 4.02 -26.05 8.73
C GLN A 421 2.92 -26.72 7.89
N LYS A 422 1.72 -26.15 7.85
CA LYS A 422 0.62 -26.70 7.00
C LYS A 422 1.00 -26.81 5.52
N LYS A 423 1.77 -25.88 5.01
CA LYS A 423 2.24 -25.92 3.62
C LYS A 423 3.28 -27.02 3.42
N ILE A 424 4.21 -27.18 4.36
CA ILE A 424 5.20 -28.25 4.39
C ILE A 424 4.48 -29.61 4.39
N ASP A 425 3.54 -29.83 5.31
CA ASP A 425 2.78 -31.07 5.40
C ASP A 425 2.07 -31.38 4.10
N LYS A 426 1.44 -30.38 3.45
CA LYS A 426 0.79 -30.56 2.14
C LYS A 426 1.77 -30.97 1.04
N LEU A 427 3.01 -30.47 1.04
CA LEU A 427 4.03 -30.89 0.08
C LEU A 427 4.40 -32.37 0.26
N PHE A 428 4.57 -32.84 1.50
CA PHE A 428 4.80 -34.24 1.81
C PHE A 428 3.62 -35.12 1.40
N ASP A 429 2.38 -34.70 1.68
CA ASP A 429 1.17 -35.42 1.28
C ASP A 429 1.05 -35.55 -0.25
N THR A 430 1.39 -34.50 -0.97
CA THR A 430 1.40 -34.53 -2.45
C THR A 430 2.43 -35.55 -2.96
N THR A 431 3.64 -35.58 -2.36
CA THR A 431 4.69 -36.52 -2.75
C THR A 431 4.32 -37.98 -2.38
N ARG A 432 3.66 -38.20 -1.23
CA ARG A 432 3.09 -39.55 -0.91
C ARG A 432 2.02 -39.96 -1.88
N GLY A 433 1.16 -39.04 -2.33
CA GLY A 433 0.16 -39.35 -3.35
C GLY A 433 0.77 -39.82 -4.68
N LEU A 434 1.89 -39.18 -5.09
CA LEU A 434 2.64 -39.65 -6.26
C LEU A 434 3.27 -41.02 -6.03
N LEU A 435 3.89 -41.24 -4.87
CA LEU A 435 4.48 -42.53 -4.52
C LEU A 435 3.44 -43.65 -4.55
N THR A 436 2.30 -43.46 -3.87
CA THR A 436 1.21 -44.47 -3.82
C THR A 436 0.64 -44.78 -5.19
N LYS A 437 0.59 -43.79 -6.09
CA LYS A 437 0.06 -43.97 -7.45
C LYS A 437 0.97 -44.76 -8.35
N HIS A 438 2.28 -44.65 -8.20
CA HIS A 438 3.24 -45.15 -9.20
C HIS A 438 4.17 -46.26 -8.72
N VAL A 439 4.31 -46.47 -7.41
CA VAL A 439 5.18 -47.52 -6.85
C VAL A 439 4.35 -48.53 -6.05
N PRO A 440 4.37 -49.82 -6.36
CA PRO A 440 3.64 -50.83 -5.59
C PRO A 440 4.25 -51.03 -4.21
N SER A 441 3.44 -51.51 -3.24
CA SER A 441 3.94 -51.98 -1.94
C SER A 441 4.57 -53.36 -2.09
N ARG A 442 5.41 -53.77 -1.12
CA ARG A 442 5.98 -55.13 -1.11
C ARG A 442 4.92 -56.24 -1.09
N SER A 443 3.72 -55.96 -0.58
CA SER A 443 2.60 -56.92 -0.58
C SER A 443 1.87 -57.03 -1.92
N GLU A 444 2.11 -56.06 -2.81
CA GLU A 444 1.51 -55.99 -4.17
C GLU A 444 2.49 -56.48 -5.26
N GLU A 445 3.75 -56.69 -4.90
CA GLU A 445 4.81 -57.25 -5.74
C GLU A 445 4.72 -58.78 -5.85
#